data_70e3a435431effef470bef08787dff5d
#
_entry.id   70e3a435431effef470bef08787dff5d
#
_cell.length_a   1.000
_cell.length_b   1.000
_cell.length_c   1.000
_cell.angle_alpha   90.00
_cell.angle_beta   90.00
_cell.angle_gamma   90.00
#
_symmetry.space_group_name_H-M   'P 1'
#
loop_
_entity.id
_entity.type
_entity.pdbx_description
1 polymer ?
#
loop_
_entity_poly.entity_id
_entity_poly.type
_entity_poly.pdbx_seq_one_letter_code
_entity_poly.pdbx_strand_id
1 'polypeptide(L)'
;ANGIRNNISWIYFADCVQCLDEEYNISELIHGGEMVIITNKSLTDDDNKIIDIIKVMYPKKIAAVVINENQISKKIADYCEELNLPLFELSVELHLIDFSQIVCKRLIEEESETHSREKLLTSILFVDNFNEYEVTKRATHYGITISGKQSIAIIKTVGLNDPASIKRIQSLVENEFRYYDINKLLIYSQFETIVVMFPLEVFGKDSVVHFFE
;
A
#
# COMPACT_ATOMS: atom_id res chain seq x y z
N ALA A 1 0.88 -4.93 17.10
CA ALA A 1 1.45 -3.88 16.21
C ALA A 1 1.89 -4.41 14.83
N ASN A 2 1.52 -5.65 14.45
CA ASN A 2 1.92 -6.22 13.15
C ASN A 2 1.11 -5.67 11.95
N GLY A 3 -0.03 -5.04 12.18
CA GLY A 3 -0.90 -4.52 11.12
C GLY A 3 -0.49 -3.20 10.47
N ILE A 4 0.56 -2.52 10.98
CA ILE A 4 1.02 -1.20 10.49
C ILE A 4 1.67 -1.29 9.08
N ARG A 5 1.84 -2.50 8.53
CA ARG A 5 2.47 -2.73 7.22
C ARG A 5 1.48 -2.88 6.06
N ASN A 6 0.18 -2.70 6.30
CA ASN A 6 -0.80 -2.79 5.21
C ASN A 6 -0.76 -1.52 4.36
N ASN A 7 -0.57 -1.69 3.06
CA ASN A 7 -0.64 -0.57 2.14
C ASN A 7 -2.10 -0.18 1.92
N ILE A 8 -2.41 1.11 2.10
CA ILE A 8 -3.72 1.67 1.81
C ILE A 8 -3.72 2.12 0.36
N SER A 9 -4.67 1.60 -0.43
CA SER A 9 -4.83 1.97 -1.84
C SER A 9 -5.95 2.99 -2.06
N TRP A 10 -6.98 2.98 -1.21
CA TRP A 10 -8.12 3.89 -1.31
C TRP A 10 -8.88 4.02 0.00
N ILE A 11 -9.87 4.92 0.05
CA ILE A 11 -10.80 5.08 1.17
C ILE A 11 -12.17 4.53 0.75
N TYR A 12 -12.81 3.78 1.64
CA TYR A 12 -14.18 3.34 1.50
C TYR A 12 -15.03 3.78 2.70
N PHE A 13 -16.14 4.48 2.45
CA PHE A 13 -17.07 4.91 3.50
C PHE A 13 -18.20 3.88 3.64
N ALA A 14 -18.21 3.16 4.74
CA ALA A 14 -19.21 2.13 5.05
C ALA A 14 -20.34 2.69 5.96
N ASP A 15 -20.78 3.91 5.70
CA ASP A 15 -21.75 4.62 6.55
C ASP A 15 -23.21 4.34 6.18
N CYS A 16 -23.44 3.49 5.21
CA CYS A 16 -24.75 3.15 4.68
C CYS A 16 -25.34 1.97 5.46
N VAL A 17 -26.57 2.11 5.98
CA VAL A 17 -27.30 1.01 6.64
C VAL A 17 -27.54 -0.14 5.65
N GLN A 18 -27.63 0.15 4.37
CA GLN A 18 -27.72 -0.84 3.30
C GLN A 18 -26.51 -1.78 3.23
N CYS A 19 -25.39 -1.39 3.90
CA CYS A 19 -24.23 -2.24 4.03
C CYS A 19 -24.50 -3.56 4.79
N LEU A 20 -25.60 -3.65 5.51
CA LEU A 20 -26.05 -4.85 6.23
C LEU A 20 -27.23 -5.56 5.54
N ASP A 21 -27.69 -5.04 4.40
CA ASP A 21 -28.81 -5.62 3.67
C ASP A 21 -28.28 -6.78 2.81
N GLU A 22 -28.90 -7.96 2.94
CA GLU A 22 -28.53 -9.16 2.16
C GLU A 22 -28.67 -8.95 0.64
N GLU A 23 -29.50 -8.00 0.21
CA GLU A 23 -29.64 -7.61 -1.20
C GLU A 23 -28.46 -6.79 -1.72
N TYR A 24 -27.65 -6.19 -0.82
CA TYR A 24 -26.51 -5.35 -1.20
C TYR A 24 -25.20 -6.07 -0.93
N ASN A 25 -24.59 -6.61 -1.97
CA ASN A 25 -23.32 -7.33 -1.86
C ASN A 25 -22.15 -6.34 -1.77
N ILE A 26 -21.90 -5.80 -0.56
CA ILE A 26 -20.77 -4.89 -0.29
C ILE A 26 -19.46 -5.48 -0.75
N SER A 27 -19.33 -6.82 -0.70
CA SER A 27 -18.09 -7.48 -1.11
C SER A 27 -17.72 -7.21 -2.57
N GLU A 28 -18.67 -6.82 -3.43
CA GLU A 28 -18.40 -6.48 -4.82
C GLU A 28 -17.82 -5.06 -4.99
N LEU A 29 -18.01 -4.19 -3.99
CA LEU A 29 -17.50 -2.82 -3.99
C LEU A 29 -16.07 -2.73 -3.42
N ILE A 30 -15.59 -3.78 -2.79
CA ILE A 30 -14.25 -3.85 -2.17
C ILE A 30 -13.30 -4.58 -3.11
N HIS A 31 -12.20 -3.93 -3.44
CA HIS A 31 -11.18 -4.43 -4.36
C HIS A 31 -9.90 -4.90 -3.65
N GLY A 32 -9.75 -4.55 -2.37
CA GLY A 32 -8.60 -4.85 -1.52
C GLY A 32 -7.67 -3.65 -1.33
N GLY A 33 -7.16 -3.52 -0.10
CA GLY A 33 -6.30 -2.39 0.28
C GLY A 33 -7.06 -1.14 0.69
N GLU A 34 -8.39 -1.18 0.85
CA GLU A 34 -9.16 -0.02 1.31
C GLU A 34 -8.98 0.24 2.82
N MET A 35 -8.93 1.52 3.17
CA MET A 35 -9.18 2.01 4.51
C MET A 35 -10.70 2.21 4.65
N VAL A 36 -11.34 1.38 5.46
CA VAL A 36 -12.79 1.42 5.67
C VAL A 36 -13.13 2.38 6.80
N ILE A 37 -13.97 3.36 6.54
CA ILE A 37 -14.39 4.39 7.49
C ILE A 37 -15.84 4.16 7.87
N ILE A 38 -16.12 4.04 9.18
CA ILE A 38 -17.45 3.81 9.75
C ILE A 38 -17.72 4.90 10.78
N THR A 39 -18.54 5.89 10.44
CA THR A 39 -18.84 7.04 11.31
C THR A 39 -20.32 7.17 11.67
N ASN A 40 -21.20 6.43 11.00
CA ASN A 40 -22.63 6.47 11.24
C ASN A 40 -22.97 5.83 12.59
N LYS A 41 -23.52 6.61 13.51
CA LYS A 41 -23.92 6.17 14.85
C LYS A 41 -24.88 4.97 14.83
N SER A 42 -25.77 4.86 13.85
CA SER A 42 -26.67 3.70 13.74
C SER A 42 -25.95 2.37 13.52
N LEU A 43 -24.70 2.43 13.07
CA LEU A 43 -23.80 1.29 12.93
C LEU A 43 -22.86 1.16 14.14
N THR A 44 -22.26 2.29 14.57
CA THR A 44 -21.23 2.29 15.62
C THR A 44 -21.78 2.13 17.04
N ASP A 45 -23.09 2.32 17.25
CA ASP A 45 -23.75 2.04 18.54
C ASP A 45 -23.99 0.53 18.78
N ASP A 46 -23.68 -0.34 17.81
CA ASP A 46 -23.82 -1.80 17.91
C ASP A 46 -22.57 -2.52 17.43
N ASP A 47 -21.79 -3.04 18.36
CA ASP A 47 -20.57 -3.80 18.11
C ASP A 47 -20.77 -4.95 17.12
N ASN A 48 -21.92 -5.62 17.14
CA ASN A 48 -22.17 -6.74 16.24
C ASN A 48 -22.28 -6.29 14.80
N LYS A 49 -22.92 -5.15 14.54
CA LYS A 49 -23.01 -4.57 13.20
C LYS A 49 -21.63 -4.24 12.64
N ILE A 50 -20.76 -3.62 13.44
CA ILE A 50 -19.38 -3.33 13.02
C ILE A 50 -18.62 -4.62 12.70
N ILE A 51 -18.70 -5.61 13.59
CA ILE A 51 -18.05 -6.91 13.39
C ILE A 51 -18.58 -7.61 12.15
N ASP A 52 -19.86 -7.55 11.86
CA ASP A 52 -20.45 -8.17 10.67
C ASP A 52 -20.01 -7.45 9.40
N ILE A 53 -19.90 -6.12 9.39
CA ILE A 53 -19.29 -5.36 8.28
C ILE A 53 -17.85 -5.82 8.07
N ILE A 54 -17.05 -5.89 9.13
CA ILE A 54 -15.65 -6.33 9.03
C ILE A 54 -15.55 -7.78 8.49
N LYS A 55 -16.41 -8.70 8.96
CA LYS A 55 -16.43 -10.10 8.48
C LYS A 55 -16.68 -10.19 6.97
N VAL A 56 -17.56 -9.36 6.43
CA VAL A 56 -17.87 -9.33 4.99
C VAL A 56 -16.70 -8.74 4.19
N MET A 57 -16.03 -7.71 4.71
CA MET A 57 -14.98 -6.99 3.99
C MET A 57 -13.59 -7.61 4.16
N TYR A 58 -13.29 -8.23 5.29
CA TYR A 58 -11.96 -8.76 5.61
C TYR A 58 -11.45 -9.80 4.59
N PRO A 59 -12.25 -10.75 4.05
CA PRO A 59 -11.81 -11.68 3.01
C PRO A 59 -11.33 -10.99 1.73
N LYS A 60 -11.77 -9.75 1.50
CA LYS A 60 -11.34 -8.90 0.37
C LYS A 60 -10.04 -8.15 0.64
N LYS A 61 -9.39 -8.40 1.82
CA LYS A 61 -8.09 -7.83 2.18
C LYS A 61 -8.13 -6.31 2.34
N ILE A 62 -9.11 -5.79 3.07
CA ILE A 62 -9.10 -4.39 3.50
C ILE A 62 -7.83 -4.09 4.30
N ALA A 63 -7.31 -2.87 4.19
CA ALA A 63 -6.04 -2.48 4.82
C ALA A 63 -6.20 -2.03 6.26
N ALA A 64 -7.29 -1.34 6.59
CA ALA A 64 -7.54 -0.78 7.90
C ALA A 64 -9.03 -0.48 8.12
N VAL A 65 -9.41 -0.32 9.38
CA VAL A 65 -10.73 0.19 9.79
C VAL A 65 -10.54 1.46 10.62
N VAL A 66 -11.40 2.45 10.39
CA VAL A 66 -11.44 3.72 11.11
C VAL A 66 -12.84 3.92 11.67
N ILE A 67 -12.95 4.18 12.95
CA ILE A 67 -14.22 4.39 13.67
C ILE A 67 -14.10 5.71 14.45
N ASN A 68 -15.21 6.38 14.72
CA ASN A 68 -15.18 7.60 15.54
C ASN A 68 -14.56 7.37 16.91
N GLU A 69 -13.91 8.40 17.40
CA GLU A 69 -13.38 8.47 18.76
C GLU A 69 -14.44 8.09 19.81
N ASN A 70 -14.01 7.32 20.83
CA ASN A 70 -14.85 6.80 21.93
C ASN A 70 -15.95 5.81 21.49
N GLN A 71 -15.89 5.25 20.28
CA GLN A 71 -16.85 4.25 19.80
C GLN A 71 -16.20 2.87 19.55
N ILE A 72 -14.91 2.73 19.83
CA ILE A 72 -14.23 1.43 19.75
C ILE A 72 -14.40 0.71 21.10
N SER A 73 -15.24 -0.31 21.11
CA SER A 73 -15.37 -1.20 22.27
C SER A 73 -14.18 -2.18 22.34
N LYS A 74 -13.97 -2.75 23.53
CA LYS A 74 -12.99 -3.82 23.71
C LYS A 74 -13.26 -4.99 22.77
N LYS A 75 -14.54 -5.33 22.53
CA LYS A 75 -14.94 -6.43 21.66
C LYS A 75 -14.50 -6.21 20.20
N ILE A 76 -14.64 -4.98 19.69
CA ILE A 76 -14.19 -4.60 18.34
C ILE A 76 -12.67 -4.65 18.27
N ALA A 77 -12.00 -4.10 19.29
CA ALA A 77 -10.54 -4.07 19.36
C ALA A 77 -9.95 -5.50 19.37
N ASP A 78 -10.44 -6.37 20.25
CA ASP A 78 -10.01 -7.76 20.35
C ASP A 78 -10.22 -8.50 19.02
N TYR A 79 -11.37 -8.28 18.36
CA TYR A 79 -11.67 -8.90 17.06
C TYR A 79 -10.72 -8.44 15.95
N CYS A 80 -10.43 -7.14 15.88
CA CYS A 80 -9.47 -6.61 14.90
C CYS A 80 -8.04 -7.09 15.19
N GLU A 81 -7.66 -7.25 16.47
CA GLU A 81 -6.36 -7.81 16.86
C GLU A 81 -6.21 -9.28 16.42
N GLU A 82 -7.23 -10.12 16.63
CA GLU A 82 -7.25 -11.51 16.14
C GLU A 82 -7.04 -11.62 14.63
N LEU A 83 -7.60 -10.66 13.88
CA LEU A 83 -7.44 -10.59 12.43
C LEU A 83 -6.13 -9.91 11.97
N ASN A 84 -5.32 -9.38 12.88
CA ASN A 84 -4.20 -8.49 12.56
C ASN A 84 -4.62 -7.30 11.66
N LEU A 85 -5.83 -6.80 11.82
CA LEU A 85 -6.40 -5.70 11.07
C LEU A 85 -6.18 -4.39 11.83
N PRO A 86 -5.44 -3.39 11.27
CA PRO A 86 -5.27 -2.10 11.89
C PRO A 86 -6.60 -1.40 12.16
N LEU A 87 -6.78 -0.92 13.38
CA LEU A 87 -7.95 -0.20 13.83
C LEU A 87 -7.54 1.17 14.36
N PHE A 88 -8.20 2.23 13.89
CA PHE A 88 -7.90 3.62 14.23
C PHE A 88 -9.16 4.34 14.74
N GLU A 89 -8.94 5.30 15.61
CA GLU A 89 -9.96 6.26 16.02
C GLU A 89 -9.87 7.55 15.20
N LEU A 90 -11.00 8.04 14.74
CA LEU A 90 -11.13 9.34 14.10
C LEU A 90 -11.61 10.37 15.12
N SER A 91 -10.80 11.38 15.42
CA SER A 91 -11.19 12.43 16.36
C SER A 91 -12.43 13.17 15.90
N VAL A 92 -13.32 13.48 16.83
CA VAL A 92 -14.55 14.27 16.59
C VAL A 92 -14.27 15.72 16.17
N GLU A 93 -13.07 16.21 16.46
CA GLU A 93 -12.64 17.55 16.03
C GLU A 93 -12.21 17.59 14.55
N LEU A 94 -11.88 16.43 13.98
CA LEU A 94 -11.44 16.33 12.59
C LEU A 94 -12.66 16.12 11.69
N HIS A 95 -12.94 17.11 10.86
CA HIS A 95 -14.00 16.97 9.85
C HIS A 95 -13.67 15.85 8.87
N LEU A 96 -14.62 14.99 8.62
CA LEU A 96 -14.46 13.84 7.73
C LEU A 96 -14.01 14.24 6.32
N ILE A 97 -14.47 15.41 5.85
CA ILE A 97 -14.06 15.95 4.56
C ILE A 97 -12.56 16.30 4.54
N ASP A 98 -12.04 16.92 5.59
CA ASP A 98 -10.63 17.30 5.68
C ASP A 98 -9.75 16.07 5.78
N PHE A 99 -10.16 15.08 6.59
CA PHE A 99 -9.48 13.79 6.68
C PHE A 99 -9.41 13.09 5.33
N SER A 100 -10.55 12.98 4.63
CA SER A 100 -10.60 12.33 3.32
C SER A 100 -9.73 13.04 2.28
N GLN A 101 -9.74 14.37 2.26
CA GLN A 101 -8.90 15.16 1.35
C GLN A 101 -7.41 14.94 1.62
N ILE A 102 -6.98 14.94 2.89
CA ILE A 102 -5.58 14.72 3.25
C ILE A 102 -5.12 13.33 2.80
N VAL A 103 -5.91 12.29 3.11
CA VAL A 103 -5.54 10.92 2.76
C VAL A 103 -5.57 10.71 1.25
N CYS A 104 -6.63 11.14 0.55
CA CYS A 104 -6.71 11.00 -0.91
C CYS A 104 -5.58 11.74 -1.61
N LYS A 105 -5.26 12.96 -1.16
CA LYS A 105 -4.14 13.73 -1.72
C LYS A 105 -2.83 12.96 -1.56
N ARG A 106 -2.57 12.39 -0.38
CA ARG A 106 -1.36 11.62 -0.13
C ARG A 106 -1.28 10.36 -1.00
N LEU A 107 -2.38 9.64 -1.16
CA LEU A 107 -2.44 8.45 -2.02
C LEU A 107 -2.14 8.79 -3.48
N ILE A 108 -2.72 9.89 -4.00
CA ILE A 108 -2.48 10.36 -5.37
C ILE A 108 -1.01 10.80 -5.54
N GLU A 109 -0.43 11.50 -4.56
CA GLU A 109 0.96 11.90 -4.58
C GLU A 109 1.89 10.69 -4.62
N GLU A 110 1.65 9.67 -3.79
CA GLU A 110 2.44 8.43 -3.78
C GLU A 110 2.33 7.65 -5.09
N GLU A 111 1.13 7.57 -5.67
CA GLU A 111 0.93 6.93 -6.97
C GLU A 111 1.68 7.68 -8.08
N SER A 112 1.62 9.01 -8.09
CA SER A 112 2.34 9.86 -9.04
C SER A 112 3.85 9.72 -8.90
N GLU A 113 4.37 9.69 -7.66
CA GLU A 113 5.81 9.47 -7.41
C GLU A 113 6.26 8.10 -7.90
N THR A 114 5.47 7.05 -7.64
CA THR A 114 5.77 5.68 -8.08
C THR A 114 5.84 5.61 -9.60
N HIS A 115 4.84 6.17 -10.30
CA HIS A 115 4.82 6.18 -11.76
C HIS A 115 5.99 6.98 -12.36
N SER A 116 6.40 8.07 -11.71
CA SER A 116 7.54 8.86 -12.14
C SER A 116 8.86 8.11 -11.95
N ARG A 117 9.00 7.33 -10.87
CA ARG A 117 10.16 6.45 -10.64
C ARG A 117 10.23 5.31 -11.65
N GLU A 118 9.09 4.71 -11.98
CA GLU A 118 9.01 3.70 -13.05
C GLU A 118 9.46 4.25 -14.42
N LYS A 119 8.99 5.44 -14.78
CA LYS A 119 9.42 6.14 -16.00
C LYS A 119 10.92 6.45 -16.00
N LEU A 120 11.47 6.81 -14.85
CA LEU A 120 12.90 7.05 -14.74
C LEU A 120 13.70 5.77 -14.99
N LEU A 121 13.31 4.64 -14.36
CA LEU A 121 13.98 3.36 -14.57
C LEU A 121 13.87 2.89 -16.03
N THR A 122 12.69 2.98 -16.64
CA THR A 122 12.51 2.61 -18.04
C THR A 122 13.35 3.47 -18.96
N SER A 123 13.54 4.76 -18.66
CA SER A 123 14.42 5.62 -19.43
C SER A 123 15.91 5.23 -19.32
N ILE A 124 16.33 4.69 -18.18
CA ILE A 124 17.69 4.18 -17.99
C ILE A 124 17.91 2.86 -18.73
N LEU A 125 16.90 1.96 -18.71
CA LEU A 125 17.04 0.60 -19.22
C LEU A 125 16.86 0.49 -20.74
N PHE A 126 15.99 1.32 -21.33
CA PHE A 126 15.49 1.10 -22.69
C PHE A 126 15.75 2.27 -23.66
N VAL A 127 16.33 3.37 -23.18
CA VAL A 127 16.66 4.51 -24.04
C VAL A 127 18.16 4.51 -24.33
N ASP A 128 18.51 4.36 -25.60
CA ASP A 128 19.90 4.52 -26.06
C ASP A 128 20.34 5.97 -25.86
N ASN A 129 21.54 6.16 -25.32
CA ASN A 129 22.13 7.48 -25.07
C ASN A 129 21.36 8.36 -24.10
N PHE A 130 20.96 7.81 -22.95
CA PHE A 130 20.39 8.63 -21.88
C PHE A 130 21.42 9.65 -21.36
N ASN A 131 20.92 10.85 -21.02
CA ASN A 131 21.75 11.89 -20.44
C ASN A 131 21.91 11.62 -18.92
N GLU A 132 23.12 11.20 -18.50
CA GLU A 132 23.43 10.88 -17.11
C GLU A 132 23.11 12.06 -16.14
N TYR A 133 23.39 13.27 -16.55
CA TYR A 133 23.09 14.46 -15.73
C TYR A 133 21.58 14.62 -15.50
N GLU A 134 20.77 14.49 -16.54
CA GLU A 134 19.31 14.59 -16.44
C GLU A 134 18.73 13.45 -15.61
N VAL A 135 19.23 12.23 -15.76
CA VAL A 135 18.80 11.06 -14.97
C VAL A 135 19.13 11.26 -13.50
N THR A 136 20.35 11.68 -13.18
CA THR A 136 20.79 11.95 -11.80
C THR A 136 19.97 13.07 -11.17
N LYS A 137 19.70 14.15 -11.90
CA LYS A 137 18.87 15.27 -11.43
C LYS A 137 17.45 14.84 -11.11
N ARG A 138 16.82 14.04 -11.99
CA ARG A 138 15.47 13.49 -11.73
C ARG A 138 15.47 12.53 -10.54
N ALA A 139 16.44 11.64 -10.43
CA ALA A 139 16.58 10.73 -9.31
C ALA A 139 16.67 11.50 -7.97
N THR A 140 17.51 12.53 -7.93
CA THR A 140 17.65 13.39 -6.75
C THR A 140 16.34 14.08 -6.38
N HIS A 141 15.54 14.51 -7.36
CA HIS A 141 14.23 15.09 -7.12
C HIS A 141 13.27 14.11 -6.40
N TYR A 142 13.38 12.82 -6.69
CA TYR A 142 12.62 11.77 -6.00
C TYR A 142 13.30 11.25 -4.73
N GLY A 143 14.41 11.88 -4.30
CA GLY A 143 15.18 11.46 -3.14
C GLY A 143 15.92 10.14 -3.35
N ILE A 144 16.21 9.79 -4.61
CA ILE A 144 16.96 8.60 -4.99
C ILE A 144 18.38 9.04 -5.34
N THR A 145 19.37 8.41 -4.73
CA THR A 145 20.77 8.63 -5.07
C THR A 145 21.24 7.58 -6.06
N ILE A 146 21.49 7.98 -7.30
CA ILE A 146 22.13 7.15 -8.32
C ILE A 146 23.60 7.56 -8.35
N SER A 147 24.43 6.90 -7.55
CA SER A 147 25.87 7.11 -7.51
C SER A 147 26.60 5.77 -7.51
N GLY A 148 27.78 5.72 -8.11
CA GLY A 148 28.56 4.49 -8.15
C GLY A 148 27.95 3.39 -9.02
N LYS A 149 28.35 2.15 -8.73
CA LYS A 149 27.88 0.97 -9.47
C LYS A 149 26.48 0.59 -9.02
N GLN A 150 25.58 0.42 -9.98
CA GLN A 150 24.22 -0.06 -9.74
C GLN A 150 24.10 -1.53 -10.15
N SER A 151 23.26 -2.26 -9.43
CA SER A 151 22.85 -3.63 -9.76
C SER A 151 21.39 -3.63 -10.20
N ILE A 152 21.06 -4.58 -11.07
CA ILE A 152 19.70 -4.80 -11.53
C ILE A 152 19.32 -6.23 -11.16
N ALA A 153 18.19 -6.38 -10.47
CA ALA A 153 17.56 -7.67 -10.22
C ALA A 153 16.29 -7.79 -11.08
N ILE A 154 16.06 -8.98 -11.61
CA ILE A 154 14.86 -9.29 -12.39
C ILE A 154 14.13 -10.43 -11.67
N ILE A 155 12.91 -10.15 -11.20
CA ILE A 155 12.07 -11.09 -10.50
C ILE A 155 10.96 -11.52 -11.46
N LYS A 156 10.81 -12.83 -11.70
CA LYS A 156 9.71 -13.38 -12.48
C LYS A 156 8.63 -13.93 -11.56
N THR A 157 7.41 -13.46 -11.76
CA THR A 157 6.22 -13.87 -10.98
C THR A 157 5.42 -14.90 -11.79
N VAL A 158 5.93 -16.13 -11.83
CA VAL A 158 5.35 -17.19 -12.66
C VAL A 158 3.92 -17.52 -12.22
N GLY A 159 2.96 -17.41 -13.14
CA GLY A 159 1.56 -17.75 -12.91
C GLY A 159 0.73 -16.66 -12.21
N LEU A 160 1.31 -15.49 -11.96
CA LEU A 160 0.60 -14.34 -11.39
C LEU A 160 0.39 -13.28 -12.47
N ASN A 161 -0.77 -13.30 -13.09
CA ASN A 161 -1.09 -12.38 -14.21
C ASN A 161 -1.95 -11.19 -13.79
N ASP A 162 -2.45 -11.17 -12.55
CA ASP A 162 -3.28 -10.08 -12.09
C ASP A 162 -2.45 -8.91 -11.55
N PRO A 163 -2.78 -7.65 -11.95
CA PRO A 163 -2.01 -6.47 -11.55
C PRO A 163 -1.93 -6.26 -10.03
N ALA A 164 -2.95 -6.68 -9.28
CA ALA A 164 -2.99 -6.51 -7.83
C ALA A 164 -1.96 -7.40 -7.13
N SER A 165 -1.80 -8.64 -7.56
CA SER A 165 -0.77 -9.55 -7.05
C SER A 165 0.63 -9.06 -7.38
N ILE A 166 0.87 -8.54 -8.58
CA ILE A 166 2.16 -7.97 -8.97
C ILE A 166 2.49 -6.75 -8.11
N LYS A 167 1.53 -5.83 -7.92
CA LYS A 167 1.69 -4.65 -7.06
C LYS A 167 1.98 -5.03 -5.60
N ARG A 168 1.39 -6.12 -5.12
CA ARG A 168 1.66 -6.66 -3.78
C ARG A 168 3.09 -7.18 -3.65
N ILE A 169 3.59 -7.93 -4.63
CA ILE A 169 4.98 -8.41 -4.64
C ILE A 169 5.94 -7.22 -4.71
N GLN A 170 5.65 -6.24 -5.55
CA GLN A 170 6.42 -5.00 -5.63
C GLN A 170 6.52 -4.32 -4.26
N SER A 171 5.40 -4.19 -3.53
CA SER A 171 5.38 -3.62 -2.19
C SER A 171 6.18 -4.46 -1.17
N LEU A 172 6.17 -5.79 -1.27
CA LEU A 172 7.00 -6.66 -0.43
C LEU A 172 8.48 -6.41 -0.70
N VAL A 173 8.88 -6.34 -1.97
CA VAL A 173 10.26 -6.03 -2.37
C VAL A 173 10.69 -4.67 -1.83
N GLU A 174 9.88 -3.62 -2.01
CA GLU A 174 10.16 -2.29 -1.47
C GLU A 174 10.33 -2.29 0.05
N ASN A 175 9.49 -3.05 0.78
CA ASN A 175 9.57 -3.15 2.23
C ASN A 175 10.84 -3.86 2.71
N GLU A 176 11.27 -4.90 2.00
CA GLU A 176 12.54 -5.56 2.30
C GLU A 176 13.73 -4.63 2.09
N PHE A 177 13.76 -3.88 1.00
CA PHE A 177 14.84 -2.92 0.76
C PHE A 177 14.87 -1.79 1.82
N ARG A 178 13.72 -1.39 2.37
CA ARG A 178 13.67 -0.44 3.50
C ARG A 178 14.36 -0.96 4.76
N TYR A 179 14.38 -2.27 4.96
CA TYR A 179 15.13 -2.88 6.07
C TYR A 179 16.62 -2.63 5.98
N TYR A 180 17.14 -2.41 4.76
CA TYR A 180 18.54 -2.07 4.49
C TYR A 180 18.77 -0.55 4.28
N ASP A 181 17.92 0.31 4.84
CA ASP A 181 17.94 1.77 4.71
C ASP A 181 17.78 2.30 3.27
N ILE A 182 17.32 1.47 2.33
CA ILE A 182 17.01 1.89 0.97
C ILE A 182 15.55 2.32 0.91
N ASN A 183 15.30 3.60 1.16
CA ASN A 183 13.96 4.12 1.33
C ASN A 183 13.19 4.37 0.03
N LYS A 184 13.89 4.54 -1.08
CA LYS A 184 13.27 4.79 -2.40
C LYS A 184 14.03 4.02 -3.48
N LEU A 185 13.41 3.01 -4.02
CA LEU A 185 13.94 2.20 -5.12
C LEU A 185 13.50 2.72 -6.48
N LEU A 186 14.31 2.45 -7.49
CA LEU A 186 13.83 2.42 -8.85
C LEU A 186 13.32 1.01 -9.14
N ILE A 187 12.02 0.89 -9.27
CA ILE A 187 11.33 -0.35 -9.53
C ILE A 187 10.36 -0.17 -10.70
N TYR A 188 10.28 -1.18 -11.55
CA TYR A 188 9.40 -1.22 -12.70
C TYR A 188 8.78 -2.60 -12.81
N SER A 189 7.49 -2.66 -13.05
CA SER A 189 6.79 -3.91 -13.23
C SER A 189 6.05 -3.94 -14.56
N GLN A 190 6.22 -5.01 -15.32
CA GLN A 190 5.51 -5.25 -16.56
C GLN A 190 5.21 -6.73 -16.72
N PHE A 191 3.93 -7.07 -16.92
CA PHE A 191 3.47 -8.45 -17.00
C PHE A 191 3.94 -9.26 -15.77
N GLU A 192 4.58 -10.41 -15.99
CA GLU A 192 5.12 -11.30 -14.95
C GLU A 192 6.55 -10.93 -14.51
N THR A 193 6.99 -9.69 -14.76
CA THR A 193 8.39 -9.30 -14.50
C THR A 193 8.43 -8.03 -13.65
N ILE A 194 9.21 -8.08 -12.57
CA ILE A 194 9.56 -6.91 -11.76
C ILE A 194 11.06 -6.69 -11.91
N VAL A 195 11.44 -5.47 -12.27
CA VAL A 195 12.84 -5.04 -12.40
C VAL A 195 13.14 -4.05 -11.29
N VAL A 196 14.22 -4.28 -10.54
CA VAL A 196 14.66 -3.45 -9.43
C VAL A 196 16.08 -3.00 -9.66
N MET A 197 16.35 -1.69 -9.55
CA MET A 197 17.69 -1.14 -9.59
C MET A 197 18.09 -0.62 -8.20
N PHE A 198 19.26 -0.99 -7.73
CA PHE A 198 19.79 -0.65 -6.42
C PHE A 198 21.32 -0.51 -6.42
N PRO A 199 21.92 0.25 -5.46
CA PRO A 199 23.36 0.39 -5.36
C PRO A 199 24.04 -0.93 -5.03
N LEU A 200 25.09 -1.30 -5.80
CA LEU A 200 25.83 -2.56 -5.61
C LEU A 200 26.51 -2.64 -4.24
N GLU A 201 26.87 -1.49 -3.66
CA GLU A 201 27.63 -1.40 -2.41
C GLU A 201 26.82 -1.78 -1.17
N VAL A 202 25.49 -1.75 -1.27
CA VAL A 202 24.58 -2.04 -0.13
C VAL A 202 24.57 -3.53 0.19
N PHE A 203 24.76 -4.37 -0.81
CA PHE A 203 24.84 -5.82 -0.63
C PHE A 203 26.23 -6.31 -1.05
N GLY A 204 26.96 -6.96 -0.14
CA GLY A 204 28.07 -7.81 -0.54
C GLY A 204 27.59 -8.85 -1.55
N LYS A 205 28.45 -9.29 -2.47
CA LYS A 205 28.06 -10.23 -3.55
C LYS A 205 27.29 -11.47 -3.07
N ASP A 206 27.59 -11.96 -1.88
CA ASP A 206 26.95 -13.14 -1.29
C ASP A 206 25.61 -12.84 -0.64
N SER A 207 25.37 -11.60 -0.21
CA SER A 207 24.11 -11.19 0.43
C SER A 207 22.96 -10.99 -0.57
N VAL A 208 23.26 -10.65 -1.83
CA VAL A 208 22.24 -10.47 -2.88
C VAL A 208 21.54 -11.79 -3.21
N VAL A 209 22.28 -12.91 -3.18
CA VAL A 209 21.69 -14.24 -3.47
C VAL A 209 20.70 -14.62 -2.37
N HIS A 210 21.04 -14.45 -1.10
CA HIS A 210 20.16 -14.75 0.04
C HIS A 210 18.94 -13.82 0.15
N PHE A 211 18.99 -12.64 -0.45
CA PHE A 211 17.88 -11.70 -0.42
C PHE A 211 16.71 -12.13 -1.32
N PHE A 212 17.01 -12.84 -2.41
CA PHE A 212 16.01 -13.28 -3.40
C PHE A 212 15.67 -14.78 -3.30
N GLU A 213 16.27 -15.55 -2.40
CA GLU A 213 15.91 -16.92 -2.02
C GLU A 213 14.84 -16.93 -0.91
#